data_889b806a89e509a66fd5c8a922e8854e
#
_entry.id   889b806a89e509a66fd5c8a922e8854e
#
_cell.length_a   1.000
_cell.length_b   1.000
_cell.length_c   1.000
_cell.angle_alpha   90.00
_cell.angle_beta   90.00
_cell.angle_gamma   90.00
#
_symmetry.space_group_name_H-M   'P 1'
#
loop_
_entity.id
_entity.type
_entity.pdbx_description
1 polymer ?
#
loop_
_entity_poly.entity_id
_entity_poly.type
_entity_poly.pdbx_seq_one_letter_code
_entity_poly.pdbx_strand_id
1 'polypeptide(L)'
;MRALSLALGSGGGGGAGGRGGEFDSLRAVFARLGSRARGLGDDCALLPFGRRTLAVSIDLSLERVHFRTDWLSFREIGWRATAAALSDLAADGARPVGVLVSLGVPGDGRWTTDDAVQIMSGVGAAVRSVGAHVLGGDLVRSPRYLVDVCALGVAERPVRRSGARPGDGVWVTGRLGGAGLALLGLRAGHRLPPALRRRFAQPTPRIAAGRWLARHGARAMIDLSDGLAGDVGHLAAASGVRIMIELQRVPCWPGVQPRGAARSGEEYELLVALPPRFGARGALAFRRSTGLPITRIGACTTGRGLLMTDNGHLITPPRSFDHFPAR
;
A
#
# COMPACT_ATOMS: atom_id res chain seq x y z
N MET A 1 -1.79 -24.20 -10.93
CA MET A 1 -1.06 -24.80 -9.80
C MET A 1 0.36 -24.27 -9.60
N ARG A 2 1.14 -23.92 -10.65
CA ARG A 2 2.52 -23.39 -10.46
C ARG A 2 2.58 -21.92 -9.96
N ALA A 3 1.60 -21.07 -10.23
CA ALA A 3 1.61 -19.68 -9.81
C ALA A 3 1.34 -19.50 -8.30
N LEU A 4 0.45 -20.29 -7.69
CA LEU A 4 0.18 -20.26 -6.26
C LEU A 4 1.39 -20.76 -5.42
N SER A 5 2.14 -21.71 -5.95
CA SER A 5 3.34 -22.26 -5.28
C SER A 5 4.51 -21.27 -5.27
N LEU A 6 4.57 -20.32 -6.22
CA LEU A 6 5.66 -19.35 -6.37
C LEU A 6 5.39 -18.05 -5.57
N ALA A 7 4.14 -17.64 -5.47
CA ALA A 7 3.78 -16.44 -4.70
C ALA A 7 3.75 -16.69 -3.18
N LEU A 8 3.48 -17.94 -2.76
CA LEU A 8 3.37 -18.31 -1.35
C LEU A 8 4.58 -19.10 -0.83
N GLY A 9 5.72 -19.04 -1.47
CA GLY A 9 7.00 -19.61 -1.12
C GLY A 9 6.95 -20.83 -0.20
N SER A 10 7.20 -22.04 -0.71
CA SER A 10 7.60 -23.20 0.10
C SER A 10 8.95 -22.89 0.75
N GLY A 11 8.96 -22.08 1.81
CA GLY A 11 10.12 -21.69 2.57
C GLY A 11 10.41 -22.69 3.69
N GLY A 12 11.21 -23.70 3.41
CA GLY A 12 12.09 -24.24 4.42
C GLY A 12 13.26 -23.27 4.59
N GLY A 13 13.37 -22.58 5.73
CA GLY A 13 14.47 -21.67 6.04
C GLY A 13 14.09 -20.65 7.10
N GLY A 14 14.49 -20.88 8.35
CA GLY A 14 14.17 -20.15 9.57
C GLY A 14 14.25 -18.62 9.47
N GLY A 15 13.11 -18.00 9.46
CA GLY A 15 12.87 -16.61 9.79
C GLY A 15 11.51 -16.58 10.48
N ALA A 16 11.43 -16.05 11.69
CA ALA A 16 10.32 -16.13 12.62
C ALA A 16 8.98 -15.59 12.03
N GLY A 17 8.34 -16.39 11.20
CA GLY A 17 6.94 -16.30 10.85
C GLY A 17 6.16 -17.18 11.80
N GLY A 18 5.61 -16.59 12.85
CA GLY A 18 4.75 -17.32 13.78
C GLY A 18 3.60 -17.98 13.01
N ARG A 19 3.29 -19.23 13.31
CA ARG A 19 2.10 -19.91 12.82
C ARG A 19 0.88 -19.12 13.28
N GLY A 20 0.04 -18.60 12.37
CA GLY A 20 -1.22 -17.95 12.69
C GLY A 20 -1.35 -16.47 12.32
N GLY A 21 -0.41 -15.88 11.57
CA GLY A 21 -0.52 -14.52 11.04
C GLY A 21 -1.52 -14.39 9.87
N GLU A 22 -1.79 -13.17 9.45
CA GLU A 22 -2.73 -12.83 8.37
C GLU A 22 -2.46 -13.64 7.10
N PHE A 23 -1.22 -13.69 6.65
CA PHE A 23 -0.84 -14.42 5.44
C PHE A 23 -1.00 -15.93 5.56
N ASP A 24 -0.87 -16.52 6.76
CA ASP A 24 -1.15 -17.94 6.99
C ASP A 24 -2.65 -18.21 6.83
N SER A 25 -3.48 -17.33 7.36
CA SER A 25 -4.93 -17.39 7.22
C SER A 25 -5.36 -17.24 5.76
N LEU A 26 -4.80 -16.27 5.04
CA LEU A 26 -5.06 -16.08 3.62
C LEU A 26 -4.62 -17.30 2.79
N ARG A 27 -3.46 -17.89 3.07
CA ARG A 27 -3.00 -19.13 2.42
C ARG A 27 -3.98 -20.28 2.62
N ALA A 28 -4.49 -20.44 3.85
CA ALA A 28 -5.46 -21.49 4.14
C ALA A 28 -6.79 -21.29 3.40
N VAL A 29 -7.30 -20.05 3.36
CA VAL A 29 -8.50 -19.68 2.61
C VAL A 29 -8.31 -19.95 1.11
N PHE A 30 -7.20 -19.50 0.53
CA PHE A 30 -6.93 -19.67 -0.90
C PHE A 30 -6.69 -21.12 -1.28
N ALA A 31 -6.01 -21.90 -0.43
CA ALA A 31 -5.85 -23.34 -0.64
C ALA A 31 -7.22 -24.06 -0.70
N ARG A 32 -8.19 -23.61 0.11
CA ARG A 32 -9.56 -24.18 0.10
C ARG A 32 -10.34 -23.84 -1.16
N LEU A 33 -10.10 -22.65 -1.74
CA LEU A 33 -10.74 -22.23 -2.99
C LEU A 33 -10.16 -22.97 -4.21
N GLY A 34 -8.92 -23.41 -4.13
CA GLY A 34 -8.25 -24.18 -5.19
C GLY A 34 -8.24 -23.45 -6.53
N SER A 35 -8.67 -24.13 -7.61
CA SER A 35 -8.69 -23.56 -8.97
C SER A 35 -9.71 -22.44 -9.18
N ARG A 36 -10.63 -22.22 -8.23
CA ARG A 36 -11.58 -21.10 -8.27
C ARG A 36 -10.94 -19.78 -7.87
N ALA A 37 -9.79 -19.79 -7.19
CA ALA A 37 -9.01 -18.60 -6.89
C ALA A 37 -7.93 -18.39 -7.96
N ARG A 38 -7.90 -17.23 -8.61
CA ARG A 38 -6.95 -16.91 -9.69
C ARG A 38 -6.35 -15.54 -9.50
N GLY A 39 -5.06 -15.39 -9.85
CA GLY A 39 -4.38 -14.09 -9.90
C GLY A 39 -4.21 -13.42 -8.55
N LEU A 40 -4.16 -14.21 -7.47
CA LEU A 40 -3.97 -13.70 -6.11
C LEU A 40 -2.51 -13.33 -5.85
N GLY A 41 -2.32 -12.34 -4.94
CA GLY A 41 -0.99 -11.97 -4.44
C GLY A 41 -0.40 -10.71 -5.09
N ASP A 42 -1.18 -9.95 -5.86
CA ASP A 42 -0.89 -8.58 -6.29
C ASP A 42 -1.75 -7.58 -5.49
N ASP A 43 -1.49 -6.28 -5.68
CA ASP A 43 -2.25 -5.20 -5.05
C ASP A 43 -3.69 -5.17 -5.59
N CYS A 44 -3.88 -5.42 -6.89
CA CYS A 44 -5.21 -5.57 -7.49
C CYS A 44 -5.45 -6.95 -8.09
N ALA A 45 -6.72 -7.33 -8.19
CA ALA A 45 -7.14 -8.37 -9.12
C ALA A 45 -7.02 -7.83 -10.56
N LEU A 46 -6.20 -8.48 -11.39
CA LEU A 46 -5.92 -8.07 -12.75
C LEU A 46 -6.67 -8.96 -13.74
N LEU A 47 -7.71 -8.40 -14.38
CA LEU A 47 -8.59 -9.11 -15.28
C LEU A 47 -8.39 -8.64 -16.72
N PRO A 48 -8.17 -9.54 -17.72
CA PRO A 48 -8.13 -9.14 -19.12
C PRO A 48 -9.45 -8.48 -19.54
N PHE A 49 -9.36 -7.31 -20.17
CA PHE A 49 -10.51 -6.56 -20.66
C PHE A 49 -10.22 -5.97 -22.05
N GLY A 50 -10.49 -6.74 -23.08
CA GLY A 50 -10.12 -6.41 -24.45
C GLY A 50 -8.59 -6.28 -24.59
N ARG A 51 -8.14 -5.11 -25.09
CA ARG A 51 -6.69 -4.79 -25.23
C ARG A 51 -6.05 -4.22 -23.95
N ARG A 52 -6.80 -4.13 -22.88
CA ARG A 52 -6.39 -3.55 -21.60
C ARG A 52 -6.58 -4.55 -20.47
N THR A 53 -6.16 -4.18 -19.29
CA THR A 53 -6.38 -4.93 -18.05
C THR A 53 -7.23 -4.08 -17.12
N LEU A 54 -8.33 -4.64 -16.65
CA LEU A 54 -9.09 -4.08 -15.53
C LEU A 54 -8.36 -4.42 -14.24
N ALA A 55 -8.05 -3.42 -13.45
CA ALA A 55 -7.49 -3.55 -12.11
C ALA A 55 -8.61 -3.27 -11.10
N VAL A 56 -8.81 -4.18 -10.16
CA VAL A 56 -9.85 -4.09 -9.13
C VAL A 56 -9.21 -4.36 -7.78
N SER A 57 -9.30 -3.39 -6.88
CA SER A 57 -8.92 -3.52 -5.48
C SER A 57 -10.14 -3.37 -4.58
N ILE A 58 -10.10 -3.95 -3.39
CA ILE A 58 -11.07 -3.74 -2.33
C ILE A 58 -10.33 -3.54 -1.02
N ASP A 59 -10.68 -2.46 -0.31
CA ASP A 59 -10.03 -2.08 0.94
C ASP A 59 -11.08 -1.67 1.98
N LEU A 60 -11.06 -2.34 3.11
CA LEU A 60 -12.02 -2.17 4.19
C LEU A 60 -11.40 -1.37 5.34
N SER A 61 -12.00 -0.23 5.65
CA SER A 61 -11.65 0.60 6.79
C SER A 61 -12.71 0.49 7.90
N LEU A 62 -12.28 0.05 9.09
CA LEU A 62 -13.15 -0.20 10.25
C LEU A 62 -12.77 0.74 11.41
N GLU A 63 -13.80 1.33 12.02
CA GLU A 63 -13.65 2.15 13.23
C GLU A 63 -12.93 1.38 14.35
N ARG A 64 -11.99 2.03 15.04
CA ARG A 64 -11.12 1.52 16.10
C ARG A 64 -10.08 0.49 15.65
N VAL A 65 -10.00 0.21 14.35
CA VAL A 65 -8.94 -0.58 13.73
C VAL A 65 -8.09 0.33 12.85
N HIS A 66 -8.68 0.93 11.82
CA HIS A 66 -7.99 1.78 10.84
C HIS A 66 -8.17 3.27 11.10
N PHE A 67 -9.22 3.67 11.79
CA PHE A 67 -9.50 5.06 12.16
C PHE A 67 -10.27 5.16 13.49
N ARG A 68 -10.32 6.38 14.03
CA ARG A 68 -11.15 6.75 15.18
C ARG A 68 -11.84 8.06 14.89
N THR A 69 -13.12 8.16 15.26
CA THR A 69 -13.96 9.35 15.05
C THR A 69 -13.56 10.53 15.96
N ASP A 70 -12.82 10.25 17.04
CA ASP A 70 -12.22 11.30 17.90
C ASP A 70 -10.87 11.82 17.36
N TRP A 71 -10.25 11.15 16.37
CA TRP A 71 -9.02 11.59 15.72
C TRP A 71 -9.26 12.28 14.38
N LEU A 72 -10.22 11.80 13.61
CA LEU A 72 -10.51 12.22 12.25
C LEU A 72 -11.95 12.66 12.09
N SER A 73 -12.18 13.73 11.34
CA SER A 73 -13.51 14.08 10.87
C SER A 73 -14.06 13.02 9.90
N PHE A 74 -15.38 12.91 9.77
CA PHE A 74 -16.01 11.98 8.84
C PHE A 74 -15.54 12.19 7.38
N ARG A 75 -15.30 13.44 6.99
CA ARG A 75 -14.72 13.76 5.67
C ARG A 75 -13.30 13.22 5.51
N GLU A 76 -12.45 13.32 6.54
CA GLU A 76 -11.10 12.74 6.52
C GLU A 76 -11.15 11.21 6.47
N ILE A 77 -12.10 10.58 7.19
CA ILE A 77 -12.31 9.13 7.15
C ILE A 77 -12.63 8.67 5.73
N GLY A 78 -13.59 9.30 5.05
CA GLY A 78 -13.94 8.99 3.68
C GLY A 78 -12.79 9.18 2.69
N TRP A 79 -12.03 10.28 2.84
CA TRP A 79 -10.83 10.50 2.02
C TRP A 79 -9.81 9.38 2.21
N ARG A 80 -9.48 9.08 3.46
CA ARG A 80 -8.44 8.11 3.82
C ARG A 80 -8.76 6.71 3.32
N ALA A 81 -9.97 6.21 3.57
CA ALA A 81 -10.43 4.90 3.09
C ALA A 81 -10.33 4.80 1.56
N THR A 82 -10.77 5.86 0.86
CA THR A 82 -10.68 5.89 -0.60
C THR A 82 -9.25 5.98 -1.10
N ALA A 83 -8.39 6.74 -0.42
CA ALA A 83 -6.99 6.87 -0.81
C ALA A 83 -6.21 5.57 -0.65
N ALA A 84 -6.53 4.73 0.36
CA ALA A 84 -5.97 3.40 0.52
C ALA A 84 -6.27 2.51 -0.69
N ALA A 85 -7.54 2.30 -1.04
CA ALA A 85 -7.93 1.51 -2.21
C ALA A 85 -7.38 2.06 -3.55
N LEU A 86 -7.27 3.39 -3.68
CA LEU A 86 -6.64 4.00 -4.86
C LEU A 86 -5.13 3.80 -4.89
N SER A 87 -4.49 3.57 -3.74
CA SER A 87 -3.05 3.30 -3.66
C SER A 87 -2.68 1.99 -4.35
N ASP A 88 -3.52 0.96 -4.24
CA ASP A 88 -3.35 -0.31 -4.97
C ASP A 88 -3.38 -0.10 -6.49
N LEU A 89 -4.33 0.73 -6.97
CA LEU A 89 -4.35 1.08 -8.40
C LEU A 89 -3.06 1.81 -8.83
N ALA A 90 -2.48 2.63 -7.95
CA ALA A 90 -1.21 3.29 -8.22
C ALA A 90 -0.06 2.27 -8.29
N ALA A 91 -0.04 1.27 -7.40
CA ALA A 91 0.94 0.18 -7.39
C ALA A 91 0.93 -0.61 -8.71
N ASP A 92 -0.24 -0.86 -9.27
CA ASP A 92 -0.37 -1.53 -10.57
C ASP A 92 -0.19 -0.59 -11.79
N GLY A 93 0.03 0.70 -11.57
CA GLY A 93 0.15 1.69 -12.65
C GLY A 93 -1.17 1.93 -13.40
N ALA A 94 -2.30 1.60 -12.80
CA ALA A 94 -3.61 1.75 -13.40
C ALA A 94 -4.11 3.20 -13.38
N ARG A 95 -4.92 3.56 -14.36
CA ARG A 95 -5.70 4.80 -14.39
C ARG A 95 -7.04 4.52 -13.71
N PRO A 96 -7.37 5.21 -12.61
CA PRO A 96 -8.65 5.04 -11.94
C PRO A 96 -9.83 5.36 -12.89
N VAL A 97 -10.90 4.60 -12.75
CA VAL A 97 -12.19 4.81 -13.41
C VAL A 97 -13.19 5.30 -12.38
N GLY A 98 -13.28 4.63 -11.25
CA GLY A 98 -14.18 5.00 -10.19
C GLY A 98 -14.11 4.05 -9.01
N VAL A 99 -14.97 4.31 -8.03
CA VAL A 99 -15.12 3.49 -6.83
C VAL A 99 -16.57 3.12 -6.58
N LEU A 100 -16.78 1.93 -6.00
CA LEU A 100 -18.01 1.54 -5.31
C LEU A 100 -17.74 1.61 -3.81
N VAL A 101 -18.70 2.06 -3.01
CA VAL A 101 -18.49 2.25 -1.57
C VAL A 101 -19.61 1.61 -0.78
N SER A 102 -19.27 0.63 0.08
CA SER A 102 -20.20 0.13 1.08
C SER A 102 -19.95 0.85 2.41
N LEU A 103 -20.98 1.51 2.93
CA LEU A 103 -20.90 2.25 4.18
C LEU A 103 -21.74 1.55 5.25
N GLY A 104 -21.07 1.10 6.31
CA GLY A 104 -21.70 0.61 7.53
C GLY A 104 -21.78 1.73 8.57
N VAL A 105 -22.98 1.96 9.12
CA VAL A 105 -23.22 2.96 10.16
C VAL A 105 -23.75 2.32 11.45
N PRO A 106 -23.36 2.84 12.65
CA PRO A 106 -23.81 2.27 13.92
C PRO A 106 -25.33 2.29 14.07
N GLY A 107 -25.91 1.14 14.47
CA GLY A 107 -27.36 1.02 14.66
C GLY A 107 -27.89 1.50 16.02
N ASP A 108 -27.05 2.09 16.85
CA ASP A 108 -27.33 2.48 18.25
C ASP A 108 -27.73 3.97 18.41
N GLY A 109 -28.02 4.63 17.31
CA GLY A 109 -28.42 6.05 17.31
C GLY A 109 -27.26 7.06 17.37
N ARG A 110 -26.01 6.61 17.39
CA ARG A 110 -24.82 7.50 17.40
C ARG A 110 -24.56 8.19 16.08
N TRP A 111 -25.13 7.72 15.00
CA TRP A 111 -24.90 8.25 13.66
C TRP A 111 -26.03 9.19 13.22
N THR A 112 -25.71 10.09 12.32
CA THR A 112 -26.67 10.95 11.62
C THR A 112 -26.49 10.79 10.10
N THR A 113 -27.52 11.18 9.33
CA THR A 113 -27.40 11.24 7.88
C THR A 113 -26.25 12.17 7.45
N ASP A 114 -25.99 13.24 8.21
CA ASP A 114 -24.86 14.16 7.94
C ASP A 114 -23.51 13.46 8.05
N ASP A 115 -23.32 12.54 8.99
CA ASP A 115 -22.08 11.75 9.10
C ASP A 115 -21.80 10.98 7.82
N ALA A 116 -22.82 10.30 7.27
CA ALA A 116 -22.71 9.59 6.01
C ALA A 116 -22.41 10.56 4.84
N VAL A 117 -23.08 11.69 4.79
CA VAL A 117 -22.84 12.75 3.79
C VAL A 117 -21.41 13.28 3.88
N GLN A 118 -20.89 13.50 5.09
CA GLN A 118 -19.51 13.93 5.31
C GLN A 118 -18.50 12.88 4.86
N ILE A 119 -18.72 11.59 5.20
CA ILE A 119 -17.86 10.49 4.71
C ILE A 119 -17.85 10.48 3.18
N MET A 120 -19.03 10.48 2.54
CA MET A 120 -19.14 10.45 1.09
C MET A 120 -18.59 11.72 0.41
N SER A 121 -18.63 12.87 1.11
CA SER A 121 -17.95 14.09 0.64
C SER A 121 -16.43 13.92 0.60
N GLY A 122 -15.87 13.19 1.59
CA GLY A 122 -14.46 12.80 1.62
C GLY A 122 -14.09 11.86 0.48
N VAL A 123 -14.89 10.81 0.28
CA VAL A 123 -14.78 9.89 -0.87
C VAL A 123 -14.78 10.67 -2.19
N GLY A 124 -15.80 11.52 -2.40
CA GLY A 124 -15.94 12.33 -3.58
C GLY A 124 -14.75 13.27 -3.83
N ALA A 125 -14.16 13.81 -2.78
CA ALA A 125 -12.96 14.64 -2.87
C ALA A 125 -11.72 13.81 -3.28
N ALA A 126 -11.54 12.62 -2.72
CA ALA A 126 -10.43 11.72 -3.05
C ALA A 126 -10.50 11.26 -4.51
N VAL A 127 -11.65 10.78 -5.00
CA VAL A 127 -11.80 10.34 -6.39
C VAL A 127 -11.61 11.50 -7.38
N ARG A 128 -12.11 12.69 -7.08
CA ARG A 128 -11.88 13.89 -7.91
C ARG A 128 -10.39 14.23 -8.04
N SER A 129 -9.61 14.04 -6.97
CA SER A 129 -8.17 14.34 -6.99
C SER A 129 -7.38 13.51 -8.01
N VAL A 130 -7.94 12.37 -8.44
CA VAL A 130 -7.34 11.46 -9.42
C VAL A 130 -8.13 11.36 -10.73
N GLY A 131 -9.15 12.21 -10.91
CA GLY A 131 -9.97 12.24 -12.12
C GLY A 131 -10.91 11.02 -12.25
N ALA A 132 -11.36 10.47 -11.13
CA ALA A 132 -12.28 9.33 -11.07
C ALA A 132 -13.66 9.75 -10.53
N HIS A 133 -14.59 8.78 -10.43
CA HIS A 133 -15.97 9.01 -10.02
C HIS A 133 -16.41 8.03 -8.93
N VAL A 134 -17.44 8.40 -8.14
CA VAL A 134 -18.20 7.44 -7.35
C VAL A 134 -19.22 6.80 -8.28
N LEU A 135 -19.21 5.48 -8.40
CA LEU A 135 -20.05 4.71 -9.34
C LEU A 135 -21.29 4.14 -8.67
N GLY A 136 -21.33 4.07 -7.35
CA GLY A 136 -22.42 3.53 -6.56
C GLY A 136 -21.93 2.99 -5.23
N GLY A 137 -22.76 2.19 -4.58
CA GLY A 137 -22.43 1.58 -3.31
C GLY A 137 -23.64 1.07 -2.56
N ASP A 138 -23.48 0.82 -1.27
CA ASP A 138 -24.52 0.34 -0.39
C ASP A 138 -24.42 1.03 0.98
N LEU A 139 -25.54 1.09 1.73
CA LEU A 139 -25.61 1.65 3.08
C LEU A 139 -26.33 0.65 3.99
N VAL A 140 -25.62 0.18 5.02
CA VAL A 140 -26.16 -0.83 5.93
C VAL A 140 -25.93 -0.45 7.39
N ARG A 141 -26.76 -1.03 8.27
CA ARG A 141 -26.54 -0.96 9.72
C ARG A 141 -25.40 -1.89 10.11
N SER A 142 -24.48 -1.42 10.95
CA SER A 142 -23.36 -2.19 11.47
C SER A 142 -23.09 -1.84 12.94
N PRO A 143 -22.27 -2.62 13.67
CA PRO A 143 -21.90 -2.27 15.05
C PRO A 143 -21.01 -1.04 15.18
N ARG A 144 -20.28 -0.68 14.12
CA ARG A 144 -19.29 0.42 14.05
C ARG A 144 -19.32 1.06 12.67
N TYR A 145 -18.74 2.26 12.55
CA TYR A 145 -18.50 2.83 11.23
C TYR A 145 -17.55 1.92 10.43
N LEU A 146 -17.94 1.63 9.21
CA LEU A 146 -17.22 0.81 8.25
C LEU A 146 -17.28 1.52 6.89
N VAL A 147 -16.14 1.64 6.24
CA VAL A 147 -16.05 2.16 4.87
C VAL A 147 -15.28 1.14 4.05
N ASP A 148 -15.98 0.43 3.19
CA ASP A 148 -15.39 -0.53 2.27
C ASP A 148 -15.39 0.05 0.85
N VAL A 149 -14.22 0.14 0.24
CA VAL A 149 -14.02 0.79 -1.04
C VAL A 149 -13.51 -0.20 -2.07
N CYS A 150 -14.33 -0.50 -3.06
CA CYS A 150 -13.91 -1.21 -4.25
C CYS A 150 -13.46 -0.21 -5.31
N ALA A 151 -12.16 -0.16 -5.60
CA ALA A 151 -11.58 0.73 -6.59
C ALA A 151 -11.39 0.01 -7.93
N LEU A 152 -11.82 0.66 -9.02
CA LEU A 152 -11.71 0.15 -10.39
C LEU A 152 -10.79 1.05 -11.21
N GLY A 153 -9.87 0.43 -11.91
CA GLY A 153 -8.93 1.11 -12.80
C GLY A 153 -8.64 0.32 -14.06
N VAL A 154 -7.97 0.94 -15.01
CA VAL A 154 -7.55 0.32 -16.26
C VAL A 154 -6.07 0.55 -16.48
N ALA A 155 -5.33 -0.53 -16.73
CA ALA A 155 -3.93 -0.51 -17.09
C ALA A 155 -3.71 -1.07 -18.49
N GLU A 156 -2.81 -0.45 -19.27
CA GLU A 156 -2.35 -0.99 -20.55
C GLU A 156 -1.26 -2.05 -20.31
N ARG A 157 -0.40 -1.80 -19.35
CA ARG A 157 0.69 -2.68 -18.90
C ARG A 157 0.76 -2.63 -17.38
N PRO A 158 -0.02 -3.47 -16.68
CA PRO A 158 0.02 -3.48 -15.23
C PRO A 158 1.41 -3.90 -14.74
N VAL A 159 1.89 -3.25 -13.71
CA VAL A 159 3.08 -3.66 -12.97
C VAL A 159 2.61 -4.50 -11.79
N ARG A 160 3.22 -5.64 -11.58
CA ARG A 160 2.89 -6.57 -10.50
C ARG A 160 3.91 -6.47 -9.38
N ARG A 161 3.62 -7.08 -8.25
CA ARG A 161 4.61 -7.36 -7.19
C ARG A 161 5.72 -8.29 -7.68
N SER A 162 5.43 -9.11 -8.68
CA SER A 162 6.38 -10.03 -9.31
C SER A 162 7.06 -9.40 -10.52
N GLY A 163 8.34 -9.77 -10.76
CA GLY A 163 9.07 -9.35 -11.96
C GLY A 163 10.39 -8.64 -11.71
N ALA A 164 10.71 -8.33 -10.45
CA ALA A 164 12.02 -7.83 -10.07
C ALA A 164 13.11 -8.86 -10.36
N ARG A 165 14.29 -8.39 -10.74
CA ARG A 165 15.41 -9.25 -11.16
C ARG A 165 16.69 -8.86 -10.41
N PRO A 166 17.62 -9.80 -10.20
CA PRO A 166 18.95 -9.45 -9.73
C PRO A 166 19.58 -8.33 -10.57
N GLY A 167 20.15 -7.34 -9.91
CA GLY A 167 20.72 -6.12 -10.53
C GLY A 167 19.74 -4.93 -10.57
N ASP A 168 18.44 -5.11 -10.33
CA ASP A 168 17.51 -4.00 -10.27
C ASP A 168 17.78 -3.13 -9.03
N GLY A 169 17.64 -1.82 -9.21
CA GLY A 169 17.60 -0.87 -8.09
C GLY A 169 16.23 -0.90 -7.44
N VAL A 170 16.20 -0.87 -6.11
CA VAL A 170 14.97 -0.71 -5.32
C VAL A 170 14.83 0.75 -4.91
N TRP A 171 13.69 1.34 -5.26
CA TRP A 171 13.42 2.76 -5.12
C TRP A 171 12.12 3.00 -4.37
N VAL A 172 12.02 4.12 -3.65
CA VAL A 172 10.81 4.55 -2.96
C VAL A 172 10.46 5.98 -3.33
N THR A 173 9.18 6.26 -3.50
CA THR A 173 8.66 7.61 -3.72
C THR A 173 8.50 8.37 -2.41
N GLY A 174 8.58 9.70 -2.46
CA GLY A 174 8.26 10.57 -1.34
C GLY A 174 9.19 10.43 -0.12
N ARG A 175 8.59 10.48 1.07
CA ARG A 175 9.24 10.33 2.37
C ARG A 175 8.41 9.42 3.27
N LEU A 176 9.06 8.60 4.08
CA LEU A 176 8.44 7.62 4.97
C LEU A 176 8.51 8.05 6.44
N GLY A 177 7.64 7.47 7.25
CA GLY A 177 7.59 7.68 8.70
C GLY A 177 6.62 8.76 9.15
N GLY A 178 6.02 9.50 8.20
CA GLY A 178 5.09 10.58 8.53
C GLY A 178 3.76 10.07 9.08
N ALA A 179 3.20 9.01 8.51
CA ALA A 179 1.96 8.42 8.99
C ALA A 179 2.13 7.83 10.41
N GLY A 180 3.23 7.09 10.64
CA GLY A 180 3.53 6.52 11.96
C GLY A 180 3.76 7.60 13.02
N LEU A 181 4.50 8.67 12.70
CA LEU A 181 4.70 9.79 13.62
C LEU A 181 3.38 10.47 13.97
N ALA A 182 2.50 10.67 12.99
CA ALA A 182 1.16 11.22 13.22
C ALA A 182 0.32 10.32 14.12
N LEU A 183 0.32 9.01 13.87
CA LEU A 183 -0.40 8.03 14.69
C LEU A 183 0.09 8.02 16.14
N LEU A 184 1.39 8.08 16.37
CA LEU A 184 1.96 8.19 17.72
C LEU A 184 1.48 9.47 18.42
N GLY A 185 1.49 10.61 17.74
CA GLY A 185 0.99 11.86 18.29
C GLY A 185 -0.51 11.82 18.62
N LEU A 186 -1.34 11.23 17.74
CA LEU A 186 -2.79 11.06 17.98
C LEU A 186 -3.05 10.14 19.17
N ARG A 187 -2.32 9.04 19.30
CA ARG A 187 -2.42 8.13 20.45
C ARG A 187 -2.04 8.79 21.77
N ALA A 188 -1.08 9.71 21.74
CA ALA A 188 -0.67 10.50 22.88
C ALA A 188 -1.60 11.71 23.18
N GLY A 189 -2.65 11.89 22.39
CA GLY A 189 -3.57 13.03 22.54
C GLY A 189 -3.00 14.38 22.09
N HIS A 190 -1.91 14.37 21.32
CA HIS A 190 -1.27 15.61 20.89
C HIS A 190 -2.01 16.24 19.70
N ARG A 191 -2.08 17.57 19.68
CA ARG A 191 -2.47 18.32 18.50
C ARG A 191 -1.35 18.27 17.46
N LEU A 192 -1.63 17.68 16.30
CA LEU A 192 -0.64 17.53 15.24
C LEU A 192 -0.43 18.83 14.45
N PRO A 193 0.80 19.13 14.02
CA PRO A 193 1.04 20.14 12.99
C PRO A 193 0.24 19.84 11.71
N PRO A 194 -0.27 20.85 10.99
CA PRO A 194 -1.16 20.64 9.83
C PRO A 194 -0.60 19.71 8.75
N ALA A 195 0.69 19.82 8.43
CA ALA A 195 1.34 18.97 7.43
C ALA A 195 1.38 17.50 7.86
N LEU A 196 1.69 17.24 9.14
CA LEU A 196 1.74 15.89 9.70
C LEU A 196 0.33 15.29 9.80
N ARG A 197 -0.66 16.07 10.25
CA ARG A 197 -2.07 15.66 10.25
C ARG A 197 -2.53 15.26 8.85
N ARG A 198 -2.24 16.10 7.84
CA ARG A 198 -2.61 15.83 6.45
C ARG A 198 -1.98 14.54 5.95
N ARG A 199 -0.73 14.24 6.32
CA ARG A 199 -0.04 13.02 5.92
C ARG A 199 -0.79 11.77 6.36
N PHE A 200 -1.40 11.78 7.54
CA PHE A 200 -2.20 10.68 8.09
C PHE A 200 -3.65 10.71 7.61
N ALA A 201 -4.30 11.85 7.75
CA ALA A 201 -5.73 11.98 7.52
C ALA A 201 -6.12 12.02 6.03
N GLN A 202 -5.23 12.56 5.20
CA GLN A 202 -5.48 12.76 3.77
C GLN A 202 -4.28 12.33 2.93
N PRO A 203 -3.88 11.04 2.98
CA PRO A 203 -2.80 10.54 2.14
C PRO A 203 -3.12 10.78 0.66
N THR A 204 -2.08 11.00 -0.14
CA THR A 204 -2.23 11.28 -1.57
C THR A 204 -1.99 10.01 -2.36
N PRO A 205 -2.98 9.44 -3.06
CA PRO A 205 -2.78 8.29 -3.93
C PRO A 205 -1.76 8.62 -5.03
N ARG A 206 -0.75 7.80 -5.19
CA ARG A 206 0.38 8.04 -6.10
C ARG A 206 0.10 7.65 -7.56
N ILE A 207 -1.14 7.87 -8.03
CA ILE A 207 -1.61 7.45 -9.37
C ILE A 207 -0.72 7.97 -10.50
N ALA A 208 -0.39 9.26 -10.51
CA ALA A 208 0.46 9.84 -11.56
C ALA A 208 1.87 9.21 -11.56
N ALA A 209 2.41 8.96 -10.36
CA ALA A 209 3.71 8.33 -10.15
C ALA A 209 3.70 6.87 -10.63
N GLY A 210 2.75 6.06 -10.20
CA GLY A 210 2.62 4.65 -10.59
C GLY A 210 2.48 4.49 -12.10
N ARG A 211 1.61 5.27 -12.71
CA ARG A 211 1.41 5.28 -14.16
C ARG A 211 2.66 5.71 -14.93
N TRP A 212 3.42 6.66 -14.40
CA TRP A 212 4.69 7.08 -15.00
C TRP A 212 5.71 5.94 -14.91
N LEU A 213 5.87 5.33 -13.74
CA LEU A 213 6.81 4.23 -13.49
C LEU A 213 6.49 3.02 -14.38
N ALA A 214 5.22 2.64 -14.50
CA ALA A 214 4.76 1.56 -15.38
C ALA A 214 5.19 1.78 -16.85
N ARG A 215 5.07 3.01 -17.35
CA ARG A 215 5.48 3.37 -18.72
C ARG A 215 7.00 3.44 -18.90
N HIS A 216 7.76 3.64 -17.82
CA HIS A 216 9.22 3.82 -17.87
C HIS A 216 10.00 2.59 -17.38
N GLY A 217 9.36 1.41 -17.38
CA GLY A 217 10.03 0.13 -17.23
C GLY A 217 10.14 -0.36 -15.80
N ALA A 218 9.23 0.03 -14.92
CA ALA A 218 9.05 -0.63 -13.63
C ALA A 218 8.86 -2.13 -13.86
N ARG A 219 9.62 -2.96 -13.13
CA ARG A 219 9.58 -4.42 -13.25
C ARG A 219 8.70 -5.06 -12.20
N ALA A 220 8.72 -4.51 -10.99
CA ALA A 220 7.83 -4.88 -9.90
C ALA A 220 7.52 -3.63 -9.08
N MET A 221 6.33 -3.54 -8.54
CA MET A 221 5.89 -2.41 -7.73
C MET A 221 4.87 -2.86 -6.70
N ILE A 222 4.82 -2.18 -5.57
CA ILE A 222 3.86 -2.35 -4.47
C ILE A 222 3.70 -0.99 -3.80
N ASP A 223 2.56 -0.71 -3.19
CA ASP A 223 2.43 0.42 -2.29
C ASP A 223 2.97 0.09 -0.88
N LEU A 224 3.13 1.09 -0.04
CA LEU A 224 3.62 0.94 1.32
C LEU A 224 2.46 1.14 2.30
N SER A 225 1.82 0.04 2.67
CA SER A 225 0.67 -0.01 3.59
C SER A 225 1.02 -0.60 4.95
N ASP A 226 1.79 -1.69 5.00
CA ASP A 226 2.12 -2.41 6.24
C ASP A 226 3.45 -1.95 6.87
N GLY A 227 4.24 -1.23 6.10
CA GLY A 227 5.56 -0.75 6.45
C GLY A 227 6.66 -1.36 5.57
N LEU A 228 7.72 -0.58 5.36
CA LEU A 228 8.76 -0.88 4.38
C LEU A 228 9.30 -2.31 4.46
N ALA A 229 9.50 -2.84 5.68
CA ALA A 229 10.07 -4.17 5.84
C ALA A 229 9.13 -5.29 5.34
N GLY A 230 7.83 -5.19 5.63
CA GLY A 230 6.82 -6.14 5.15
C GLY A 230 6.64 -6.09 3.65
N ASP A 231 6.42 -4.88 3.14
CA ASP A 231 6.11 -4.67 1.73
C ASP A 231 7.31 -5.03 0.83
N VAL A 232 8.56 -4.73 1.26
CA VAL A 232 9.77 -5.26 0.60
C VAL A 232 9.81 -6.78 0.64
N GLY A 233 9.43 -7.39 1.76
CA GLY A 233 9.36 -8.84 1.91
C GLY A 233 8.38 -9.46 0.91
N HIS A 234 7.20 -8.85 0.72
CA HIS A 234 6.20 -9.29 -0.25
C HIS A 234 6.69 -9.18 -1.69
N LEU A 235 7.31 -8.05 -2.07
CA LEU A 235 7.88 -7.85 -3.39
C LEU A 235 9.02 -8.84 -3.66
N ALA A 236 9.88 -9.09 -2.68
CA ALA A 236 10.97 -10.06 -2.78
C ALA A 236 10.44 -11.49 -2.97
N ALA A 237 9.43 -11.88 -2.19
CA ALA A 237 8.80 -13.20 -2.26
C ALA A 237 8.10 -13.41 -3.61
N ALA A 238 7.29 -12.45 -4.04
CA ALA A 238 6.57 -12.50 -5.31
C ALA A 238 7.51 -12.56 -6.53
N SER A 239 8.67 -11.91 -6.45
CA SER A 239 9.68 -11.87 -7.51
C SER A 239 10.70 -13.02 -7.44
N GLY A 240 10.77 -13.77 -6.33
CA GLY A 240 11.73 -14.85 -6.13
C GLY A 240 13.18 -14.38 -6.01
N VAL A 241 13.41 -13.14 -5.56
CA VAL A 241 14.72 -12.51 -5.41
C VAL A 241 15.04 -12.22 -3.94
N ARG A 242 16.31 -11.89 -3.67
CA ARG A 242 16.71 -11.23 -2.44
C ARG A 242 16.72 -9.73 -2.66
N ILE A 243 16.15 -8.96 -1.72
CA ILE A 243 16.24 -7.51 -1.71
C ILE A 243 17.11 -7.08 -0.53
N MET A 244 18.09 -6.21 -0.81
CA MET A 244 18.93 -5.56 0.20
C MET A 244 18.51 -4.11 0.33
N ILE A 245 18.16 -3.67 1.54
CA ILE A 245 17.79 -2.29 1.85
C ILE A 245 18.87 -1.66 2.74
N GLU A 246 19.30 -0.47 2.38
CA GLU A 246 20.22 0.38 3.13
C GLU A 246 19.40 1.44 3.88
N LEU A 247 19.19 1.27 5.18
CA LEU A 247 18.30 2.16 5.98
C LEU A 247 18.72 3.62 5.94
N GLN A 248 20.01 3.90 5.93
CA GLN A 248 20.54 5.27 5.85
C GLN A 248 20.15 6.00 4.57
N ARG A 249 19.68 5.28 3.53
CA ARG A 249 19.18 5.86 2.27
C ARG A 249 17.68 6.10 2.26
N VAL A 250 16.95 5.59 3.25
CA VAL A 250 15.49 5.76 3.30
C VAL A 250 15.15 7.23 3.52
N PRO A 251 14.40 7.86 2.62
CA PRO A 251 13.99 9.25 2.78
C PRO A 251 12.95 9.37 3.89
N CYS A 252 13.37 9.93 5.02
CA CYS A 252 12.53 10.04 6.20
C CYS A 252 11.75 11.36 6.26
N TRP A 253 10.58 11.32 6.89
CA TRP A 253 9.88 12.51 7.31
C TRP A 253 10.72 13.28 8.35
N PRO A 254 10.66 14.63 8.40
CA PRO A 254 11.40 15.41 9.40
C PRO A 254 11.14 14.91 10.83
N GLY A 255 12.21 14.68 11.58
CA GLY A 255 12.15 14.17 12.95
C GLY A 255 11.99 12.64 13.09
N VAL A 256 11.91 11.91 12.00
CA VAL A 256 11.80 10.44 12.00
C VAL A 256 13.16 9.81 11.69
N GLN A 257 13.55 8.84 12.52
CA GLN A 257 14.75 8.03 12.27
C GLN A 257 14.47 6.92 11.25
N PRO A 258 15.48 6.45 10.48
CA PRO A 258 15.28 5.44 9.43
C PRO A 258 14.61 4.15 9.91
N ARG A 259 14.93 3.67 11.11
CA ARG A 259 14.26 2.50 11.71
C ARG A 259 12.78 2.75 11.99
N GLY A 260 12.42 3.96 12.43
CA GLY A 260 11.04 4.39 12.64
C GLY A 260 10.28 4.48 11.31
N ALA A 261 10.91 5.04 10.29
CA ALA A 261 10.35 5.11 8.94
C ALA A 261 10.10 3.72 8.34
N ALA A 262 11.02 2.77 8.56
CA ALA A 262 10.87 1.39 8.07
C ALA A 262 9.74 0.60 8.76
N ARG A 263 9.30 1.01 9.96
CA ARG A 263 8.17 0.41 10.69
C ARG A 263 6.84 1.08 10.41
N SER A 264 6.87 2.27 9.79
CA SER A 264 5.67 3.07 9.57
C SER A 264 4.82 2.46 8.48
N GLY A 265 3.65 1.97 8.83
CA GLY A 265 2.59 1.61 7.90
C GLY A 265 1.80 2.84 7.43
N GLU A 266 0.86 2.60 6.50
CA GLU A 266 -0.10 3.55 5.96
C GLU A 266 0.57 4.79 5.30
N GLU A 267 1.76 4.58 4.73
CA GLU A 267 2.50 5.62 4.02
C GLU A 267 1.97 5.87 2.61
N TYR A 268 1.39 4.87 1.95
CA TYR A 268 0.82 4.97 0.61
C TYR A 268 1.77 5.63 -0.41
N GLU A 269 3.08 5.41 -0.21
CA GLU A 269 4.13 5.67 -1.20
C GLU A 269 4.37 4.40 -2.02
N LEU A 270 5.06 4.51 -3.16
CA LEU A 270 5.35 3.36 -4.01
C LEU A 270 6.77 2.86 -3.78
N LEU A 271 6.90 1.55 -3.59
CA LEU A 271 8.15 0.81 -3.63
C LEU A 271 8.25 0.14 -5.01
N VAL A 272 9.36 0.34 -5.71
CA VAL A 272 9.48 -0.11 -7.10
C VAL A 272 10.88 -0.67 -7.39
N ALA A 273 10.92 -1.80 -8.11
CA ALA A 273 12.13 -2.36 -8.69
C ALA A 273 12.30 -1.84 -10.13
N LEU A 274 13.41 -1.17 -10.38
CA LEU A 274 13.72 -0.52 -11.66
C LEU A 274 15.04 -1.05 -12.23
N PRO A 275 15.15 -1.22 -13.57
CA PRO A 275 16.35 -1.69 -14.19
C PRO A 275 17.55 -0.76 -13.93
N PRO A 276 18.80 -1.25 -13.97
CA PRO A 276 19.99 -0.46 -13.66
C PRO A 276 20.14 0.83 -14.49
N ARG A 277 19.64 0.81 -15.73
CA ARG A 277 19.67 1.97 -16.63
C ARG A 277 18.82 3.16 -16.15
N PHE A 278 17.89 2.95 -15.21
CA PHE A 278 17.03 4.05 -14.69
C PHE A 278 17.87 5.16 -14.05
N GLY A 279 18.72 4.85 -13.10
CA GLY A 279 19.73 5.73 -12.52
C GLY A 279 19.26 7.15 -12.14
N ALA A 280 20.21 8.06 -11.99
CA ALA A 280 19.93 9.45 -11.62
C ALA A 280 19.15 10.23 -12.70
N ARG A 281 19.38 9.92 -13.98
CA ARG A 281 18.62 10.57 -15.09
C ARG A 281 17.14 10.20 -15.03
N GLY A 282 16.82 8.94 -14.77
CA GLY A 282 15.44 8.47 -14.60
C GLY A 282 14.77 9.12 -13.39
N ALA A 283 15.46 9.21 -12.27
CA ALA A 283 14.94 9.88 -11.06
C ALA A 283 14.66 11.37 -11.29
N LEU A 284 15.52 12.07 -12.03
CA LEU A 284 15.28 13.46 -12.39
C LEU A 284 14.08 13.61 -13.34
N ALA A 285 13.96 12.76 -14.36
CA ALA A 285 12.82 12.75 -15.28
C ALA A 285 11.52 12.45 -14.54
N PHE A 286 11.52 11.48 -13.62
CA PHE A 286 10.39 11.19 -12.75
C PHE A 286 9.95 12.44 -11.96
N ARG A 287 10.90 13.09 -11.27
CA ARG A 287 10.60 14.28 -10.46
C ARG A 287 10.05 15.43 -11.30
N ARG A 288 10.60 15.66 -12.50
CA ARG A 288 10.09 16.68 -13.42
C ARG A 288 8.66 16.42 -13.87
N SER A 289 8.32 15.15 -14.11
CA SER A 289 6.99 14.77 -14.62
C SER A 289 5.93 14.67 -13.53
N THR A 290 6.31 14.30 -12.30
CA THR A 290 5.34 14.00 -11.23
C THR A 290 5.37 15.00 -10.06
N GLY A 291 6.39 15.86 -10.01
CA GLY A 291 6.67 16.74 -8.86
C GLY A 291 7.17 15.98 -7.61
N LEU A 292 7.24 14.65 -7.65
CA LEU A 292 7.55 13.78 -6.51
C LEU A 292 9.01 13.31 -6.58
N PRO A 293 9.78 13.33 -5.48
CA PRO A 293 11.09 12.69 -5.46
C PRO A 293 10.97 11.17 -5.47
N ILE A 294 11.97 10.50 -6.03
CA ILE A 294 12.15 9.05 -5.92
C ILE A 294 13.59 8.76 -5.51
N THR A 295 13.78 7.90 -4.52
CA THR A 295 15.08 7.64 -3.91
C THR A 295 15.44 6.17 -4.02
N ARG A 296 16.66 5.86 -4.46
CA ARG A 296 17.19 4.49 -4.43
C ARG A 296 17.59 4.16 -2.99
N ILE A 297 16.95 3.10 -2.45
CA ILE A 297 17.15 2.64 -1.08
C ILE A 297 17.82 1.27 -0.99
N GLY A 298 18.03 0.61 -2.13
CA GLY A 298 18.58 -0.74 -2.13
C GLY A 298 18.73 -1.33 -3.52
N ALA A 299 18.86 -2.65 -3.57
CA ALA A 299 19.00 -3.43 -4.81
C ALA A 299 18.45 -4.84 -4.67
N CYS A 300 18.03 -5.42 -5.79
CA CYS A 300 17.72 -6.83 -5.92
C CYS A 300 19.00 -7.63 -6.22
N THR A 301 19.16 -8.77 -5.55
CA THR A 301 20.28 -9.67 -5.72
C THR A 301 19.81 -11.10 -5.91
N THR A 302 20.73 -12.01 -6.26
CA THR A 302 20.49 -13.45 -6.26
C THR A 302 20.18 -13.95 -4.84
N GLY A 303 19.29 -14.94 -4.74
CA GLY A 303 18.80 -15.48 -3.47
C GLY A 303 17.34 -15.10 -3.21
N ARG A 304 16.87 -15.24 -1.97
CA ARG A 304 15.48 -14.97 -1.59
C ARG A 304 15.41 -14.16 -0.28
N GLY A 305 14.32 -13.40 -0.11
CA GLY A 305 13.97 -12.70 1.12
C GLY A 305 14.56 -11.30 1.22
N LEU A 306 14.49 -10.73 2.40
CA LEU A 306 14.90 -9.36 2.73
C LEU A 306 16.15 -9.38 3.61
N LEU A 307 17.12 -8.56 3.25
CA LEU A 307 18.21 -8.14 4.14
C LEU A 307 18.15 -6.63 4.33
N MET A 308 18.39 -6.18 5.56
CA MET A 308 18.50 -4.75 5.86
C MET A 308 19.84 -4.45 6.49
N THR A 309 20.45 -3.34 6.10
CA THR A 309 21.66 -2.81 6.73
C THR A 309 21.42 -1.42 7.31
N ASP A 310 22.09 -1.12 8.39
CA ASP A 310 22.15 0.20 9.01
C ASP A 310 23.63 0.60 9.13
N ASN A 311 24.05 1.61 8.37
CA ASN A 311 25.44 2.02 8.25
C ASN A 311 26.42 0.86 7.94
N GLY A 312 25.99 -0.02 7.01
CA GLY A 312 26.77 -1.18 6.58
C GLY A 312 26.66 -2.43 7.47
N HIS A 313 26.07 -2.34 8.65
CA HIS A 313 25.86 -3.47 9.56
C HIS A 313 24.51 -4.14 9.28
N LEU A 314 24.51 -5.48 9.17
CA LEU A 314 23.28 -6.24 9.01
C LEU A 314 22.43 -6.13 10.27
N ILE A 315 21.15 -5.87 10.08
CA ILE A 315 20.17 -5.78 11.16
C ILE A 315 18.98 -6.71 10.92
N THR A 316 18.30 -7.08 11.98
CA THR A 316 16.99 -7.73 11.88
C THR A 316 15.97 -6.71 11.35
N PRO A 317 15.24 -7.02 10.26
CA PRO A 317 14.17 -6.16 9.76
C PRO A 317 13.14 -5.87 10.87
N PRO A 318 12.68 -4.62 11.00
CA PRO A 318 11.64 -4.29 11.98
C PRO A 318 10.33 -5.03 11.63
N ARG A 319 9.53 -5.34 12.65
CA ARG A 319 8.20 -5.93 12.44
C ARG A 319 7.30 -4.93 11.73
N SER A 320 6.58 -5.40 10.74
CA SER A 320 5.50 -4.68 10.06
C SER A 320 4.18 -4.86 10.79
N PHE A 321 3.16 -4.12 10.37
CA PHE A 321 1.81 -4.32 10.87
C PHE A 321 1.30 -5.71 10.45
N ASP A 322 0.51 -6.34 11.32
CA ASP A 322 -0.19 -7.59 11.06
C ASP A 322 -1.51 -7.54 11.85
N HIS A 323 -2.65 -7.77 11.17
CA HIS A 323 -3.97 -7.81 11.79
C HIS A 323 -4.13 -8.97 12.79
N PHE A 324 -3.38 -10.05 12.59
CA PHE A 324 -3.44 -11.28 13.39
C PHE A 324 -2.03 -11.65 13.90
N PRO A 325 -1.42 -10.82 14.78
CA PRO A 325 -0.10 -11.13 15.31
C PRO A 325 -0.16 -12.48 16.05
N ALA A 326 0.83 -13.33 15.80
CA ALA A 326 0.97 -14.58 16.56
C ALA A 326 1.03 -14.27 18.05
N ARG A 327 0.19 -14.97 18.84
CA ARG A 327 0.14 -14.89 20.31
C ARG A 327 1.41 -15.45 20.94
#